data_7acc317d4237f9cc77868cc6fac40a36
#
_entry.id   7acc317d4237f9cc77868cc6fac40a36
#
_cell.length_a   1.000
_cell.length_b   1.000
_cell.length_c   1.000
_cell.angle_alpha   90.00
_cell.angle_beta   90.00
_cell.angle_gamma   90.00
#
_symmetry.space_group_name_H-M   'P 1'
#
loop_
_entity.id
_entity.type
_entity.pdbx_description
1 polymer ?
#
loop_
_entity_poly.entity_id
_entity_poly.type
_entity_poly.pdbx_seq_one_letter_code
_entity_poly.pdbx_strand_id
1 'polypeptide(L)'
;MGRIVVGVDGSDSSIKALHWAVRQAELTGAAVEAVNSWEYPATSWASMMPGMPEDFDPQALATVSLTEALEEALGAEGAAAVSKVVVIGNPAQALLDRAKGADLVVVGARGHTGLKATLLGSVSLHVTQHAPCPVTVVRD
;
A
#
# COMPACT_ATOMS: atom_id res chain seq x y z
N MET A 1 7.27 -17.94 11.28
CA MET A 1 7.29 -17.37 9.95
C MET A 1 5.91 -16.94 9.55
N GLY A 2 5.77 -15.76 9.09
CA GLY A 2 4.47 -15.24 8.76
C GLY A 2 4.55 -14.26 7.61
N ARG A 3 3.45 -13.57 7.38
CA ARG A 3 3.34 -12.61 6.32
C ARG A 3 2.83 -11.29 6.89
N ILE A 4 3.55 -10.21 6.59
CA ILE A 4 3.17 -8.86 6.97
C ILE A 4 2.73 -8.13 5.71
N VAL A 5 1.53 -7.59 5.73
CA VAL A 5 0.97 -6.83 4.60
C VAL A 5 1.09 -5.34 4.92
N VAL A 6 1.64 -4.56 4.01
CA VAL A 6 1.76 -3.11 4.20
C VAL A 6 1.20 -2.37 3.00
N GLY A 7 0.40 -1.36 3.26
CA GLY A 7 -0.14 -0.50 2.21
C GLY A 7 0.88 0.56 1.80
N VAL A 8 1.19 0.63 0.51
CA VAL A 8 2.16 1.58 -0.03
C VAL A 8 1.52 2.35 -1.18
N ASP A 9 1.24 3.64 -0.95
CA ASP A 9 0.67 4.52 -1.96
C ASP A 9 1.64 5.61 -2.43
N GLY A 10 2.89 5.54 -1.96
CA GLY A 10 3.92 6.51 -2.29
C GLY A 10 3.95 7.73 -1.38
N SER A 11 2.98 7.88 -0.48
CA SER A 11 3.00 8.98 0.49
C SER A 11 4.09 8.76 1.53
N ASP A 12 4.54 9.84 2.16
CA ASP A 12 5.55 9.75 3.22
C ASP A 12 5.07 8.85 4.36
N SER A 13 3.81 8.92 4.69
CA SER A 13 3.21 8.09 5.74
C SER A 13 3.30 6.61 5.39
N SER A 14 3.01 6.24 4.15
CA SER A 14 3.09 4.84 3.73
C SER A 14 4.54 4.36 3.66
N ILE A 15 5.48 5.23 3.33
CA ILE A 15 6.89 4.86 3.31
C ILE A 15 7.40 4.60 4.74
N LYS A 16 6.96 5.39 5.71
CA LYS A 16 7.27 5.11 7.12
C LYS A 16 6.69 3.78 7.56
N ALA A 17 5.47 3.47 7.12
CA ALA A 17 4.85 2.18 7.40
C ALA A 17 5.66 1.04 6.78
N LEU A 18 6.14 1.22 5.56
CA LEU A 18 6.98 0.23 4.89
C LEU A 18 8.26 -0.05 5.66
N HIS A 19 8.96 0.99 6.11
CA HIS A 19 10.18 0.83 6.90
C HIS A 19 9.90 0.07 8.19
N TRP A 20 8.81 0.41 8.86
CA TRP A 20 8.42 -0.28 10.09
C TRP A 20 8.13 -1.76 9.84
N ALA A 21 7.41 -2.05 8.75
CA ALA A 21 7.06 -3.44 8.40
C ALA A 21 8.31 -4.27 8.08
N VAL A 22 9.25 -3.70 7.33
CA VAL A 22 10.49 -4.39 6.99
C VAL A 22 11.31 -4.69 8.24
N ARG A 23 11.41 -3.73 9.16
CA ARG A 23 12.12 -3.95 10.43
C ARG A 23 11.45 -5.06 11.24
N GLN A 24 10.13 -5.03 11.32
CA GLN A 24 9.39 -6.06 12.05
C GLN A 24 9.59 -7.44 11.42
N ALA A 25 9.61 -7.49 10.09
CA ALA A 25 9.86 -8.76 9.38
C ALA A 25 11.25 -9.29 9.66
N GLU A 26 12.26 -8.44 9.73
CA GLU A 26 13.62 -8.86 10.08
C GLU A 26 13.68 -9.46 11.48
N LEU A 27 12.92 -8.88 12.41
CA LEU A 27 12.90 -9.35 13.80
C LEU A 27 12.14 -10.67 13.97
N THR A 28 11.15 -10.93 13.14
CA THR A 28 10.26 -12.09 13.29
C THR A 28 10.47 -13.19 12.28
N GLY A 29 11.26 -12.92 11.23
CA GLY A 29 11.43 -13.88 10.14
C GLY A 29 10.26 -13.90 9.16
N ALA A 30 9.36 -12.93 9.22
CA ALA A 30 8.20 -12.86 8.34
C ALA A 30 8.58 -12.32 6.95
N ALA A 31 7.74 -12.61 5.97
CA ALA A 31 7.83 -12.01 4.65
C ALA A 31 7.01 -10.72 4.61
N VAL A 32 7.41 -9.77 3.78
CA VAL A 32 6.69 -8.50 3.60
C VAL A 32 6.03 -8.50 2.22
N GLU A 33 4.77 -8.10 2.21
CA GLU A 33 4.00 -7.92 0.98
C GLU A 33 3.52 -6.48 0.92
N ALA A 34 3.99 -5.73 -0.06
CA ALA A 34 3.59 -4.33 -0.27
C ALA A 34 2.42 -4.30 -1.24
N VAL A 35 1.33 -3.68 -0.80
CA VAL A 35 0.09 -3.60 -1.58
C VAL A 35 -0.12 -2.16 -2.03
N ASN A 36 -0.26 -1.99 -3.33
CA ASN A 36 -0.68 -0.73 -3.95
C ASN A 36 -2.00 -0.96 -4.64
N SER A 37 -2.95 -0.07 -4.42
CA SER A 37 -4.24 -0.14 -5.07
C SER A 37 -4.41 1.06 -5.98
N TRP A 38 -4.91 0.80 -7.17
CA TRP A 38 -5.19 1.82 -8.16
C TRP A 38 -6.67 1.80 -8.47
N GLU A 39 -7.30 2.94 -8.40
CA GLU A 39 -8.74 3.06 -8.54
C GLU A 39 -9.08 3.99 -9.70
N TYR A 40 -9.97 3.53 -10.59
CA TYR A 40 -10.47 4.40 -11.64
C TYR A 40 -11.34 5.49 -11.02
N PRO A 41 -11.18 6.75 -11.45
CA PRO A 41 -12.09 7.80 -11.02
C PRO A 41 -13.55 7.43 -11.34
N ALA A 42 -14.45 7.82 -10.44
CA ALA A 42 -15.88 7.48 -10.58
C ALA A 42 -16.53 8.10 -11.81
N THR A 43 -15.99 9.20 -12.32
CA THR A 43 -16.46 9.81 -13.56
C THR A 43 -15.65 9.26 -14.72
N SER A 44 -16.27 9.21 -15.89
CA SER A 44 -15.66 8.68 -17.10
C SER A 44 -14.39 9.46 -17.50
N TRP A 45 -13.34 9.28 -16.71
CA TRP A 45 -12.09 10.01 -16.95
C TRP A 45 -11.51 9.66 -18.32
N ALA A 46 -11.83 8.46 -18.84
CA ALA A 46 -11.41 8.07 -20.17
C ALA A 46 -11.93 9.01 -21.25
N SER A 47 -13.14 9.55 -21.07
CA SER A 47 -13.68 10.55 -21.98
C SER A 47 -13.18 11.95 -21.67
N MET A 48 -12.60 12.16 -20.49
CA MET A 48 -12.00 13.44 -20.11
C MET A 48 -10.53 13.54 -20.50
N MET A 49 -9.93 12.45 -20.96
CA MET A 49 -8.54 12.42 -21.40
C MET A 49 -8.44 11.94 -22.84
N PRO A 50 -8.93 12.77 -23.79
CA PRO A 50 -8.84 12.42 -25.20
C PRO A 50 -7.38 12.27 -25.61
N GLY A 51 -7.07 11.23 -26.37
CA GLY A 51 -5.69 10.93 -26.76
C GLY A 51 -4.97 9.93 -25.87
N MET A 52 -5.63 9.37 -24.87
CA MET A 52 -5.07 8.29 -24.11
C MET A 52 -4.78 7.10 -25.02
N PRO A 53 -3.55 6.54 -25.00
CA PRO A 53 -3.23 5.39 -25.85
C PRO A 53 -4.17 4.22 -25.57
N GLU A 54 -4.54 3.48 -26.61
CA GLU A 54 -5.36 2.30 -26.45
C GLU A 54 -4.68 1.22 -25.62
N ASP A 55 -3.35 1.21 -25.64
CA ASP A 55 -2.52 0.27 -24.88
C ASP A 55 -2.19 0.77 -23.46
N PHE A 56 -2.86 1.82 -23.00
CA PHE A 56 -2.67 2.34 -21.66
C PHE A 56 -3.06 1.27 -20.63
N ASP A 57 -2.08 0.90 -19.79
CA ASP A 57 -2.25 -0.12 -18.77
C ASP A 57 -1.99 0.49 -17.39
N PRO A 58 -3.06 0.85 -16.66
CA PRO A 58 -2.90 1.42 -15.33
C PRO A 58 -2.20 0.49 -14.35
N GLN A 59 -2.43 -0.81 -14.49
CA GLN A 59 -1.79 -1.78 -13.59
C GLN A 59 -0.28 -1.81 -13.82
N ALA A 60 0.16 -1.74 -15.07
CA ALA A 60 1.59 -1.69 -15.38
C ALA A 60 2.23 -0.42 -14.84
N LEU A 61 1.56 0.73 -14.98
CA LEU A 61 2.05 1.98 -14.42
C LEU A 61 2.13 1.94 -12.91
N ALA A 62 1.12 1.39 -12.26
CA ALA A 62 1.11 1.27 -10.80
C ALA A 62 2.23 0.33 -10.33
N THR A 63 2.51 -0.73 -11.08
CA THR A 63 3.59 -1.65 -10.75
C THR A 63 4.95 -0.96 -10.85
N VAL A 64 5.16 -0.14 -11.88
CA VAL A 64 6.39 0.65 -12.02
C VAL A 64 6.52 1.63 -10.86
N SER A 65 5.45 2.35 -10.54
CA SER A 65 5.45 3.31 -9.44
C SER A 65 5.75 2.65 -8.10
N LEU A 66 5.16 1.50 -7.85
CA LEU A 66 5.43 0.75 -6.62
C LEU A 66 6.87 0.28 -6.57
N THR A 67 7.39 -0.26 -7.66
CA THR A 67 8.77 -0.71 -7.75
C THR A 67 9.73 0.44 -7.44
N GLU A 68 9.50 1.60 -8.04
CA GLU A 68 10.33 2.78 -7.81
C GLU A 68 10.27 3.24 -6.36
N ALA A 69 9.07 3.25 -5.77
CA ALA A 69 8.91 3.64 -4.38
C ALA A 69 9.66 2.70 -3.43
N LEU A 70 9.58 1.39 -3.68
CA LEU A 70 10.29 0.40 -2.88
C LEU A 70 11.81 0.53 -3.03
N GLU A 71 12.30 0.72 -4.25
CA GLU A 71 13.73 0.86 -4.49
C GLU A 71 14.29 2.14 -3.87
N GLU A 72 13.52 3.23 -3.96
CA GLU A 72 13.92 4.49 -3.34
C GLU A 72 13.99 4.37 -1.82
N ALA A 73 13.03 3.67 -1.23
CA ALA A 73 12.94 3.53 0.21
C ALA A 73 13.93 2.51 0.79
N LEU A 74 14.13 1.39 0.10
CA LEU A 74 14.82 0.22 0.63
C LEU A 74 16.11 -0.14 -0.11
N GLY A 75 16.38 0.48 -1.24
CA GLY A 75 17.45 0.06 -2.13
C GLY A 75 17.03 -1.15 -2.96
N ALA A 76 17.84 -1.51 -3.95
CA ALA A 76 17.48 -2.59 -4.88
C ALA A 76 17.36 -3.94 -4.18
N GLU A 77 18.27 -4.25 -3.26
CA GLU A 77 18.23 -5.52 -2.54
C GLU A 77 17.04 -5.60 -1.59
N GLY A 78 16.78 -4.53 -0.84
CA GLY A 78 15.64 -4.49 0.06
C GLY A 78 14.33 -4.59 -0.67
N ALA A 79 14.20 -3.90 -1.80
CA ALA A 79 13.00 -3.94 -2.63
C ALA A 79 12.78 -5.33 -3.22
N ALA A 80 13.84 -6.02 -3.62
CA ALA A 80 13.74 -7.36 -4.19
C ALA A 80 13.21 -8.38 -3.15
N ALA A 81 13.43 -8.13 -1.87
CA ALA A 81 12.96 -9.02 -0.80
C ALA A 81 11.48 -8.82 -0.46
N VAL A 82 10.84 -7.78 -0.99
CA VAL A 82 9.44 -7.45 -0.73
C VAL A 82 8.59 -7.90 -1.92
N SER A 83 7.53 -8.65 -1.63
CA SER A 83 6.55 -9.01 -2.66
C SER A 83 5.69 -7.81 -3.00
N LYS A 84 5.41 -7.63 -4.28
CA LYS A 84 4.61 -6.50 -4.77
C LYS A 84 3.25 -7.00 -5.22
N VAL A 85 2.21 -6.38 -4.72
CA VAL A 85 0.83 -6.69 -5.12
C VAL A 85 0.18 -5.38 -5.58
N VAL A 86 -0.25 -5.36 -6.82
CA VAL A 86 -0.96 -4.21 -7.38
C VAL A 86 -2.37 -4.65 -7.72
N VAL A 87 -3.33 -3.94 -7.19
CA VAL A 87 -4.76 -4.27 -7.34
C VAL A 87 -5.48 -3.08 -7.92
N ILE A 88 -6.35 -3.32 -8.87
CA ILE A 88 -7.28 -2.30 -9.35
C ILE A 88 -8.51 -2.36 -8.46
N GLY A 89 -8.79 -1.30 -7.73
CA GLY A 89 -9.94 -1.25 -6.83
C GLY A 89 -9.70 -0.36 -5.63
N ASN A 90 -10.60 -0.45 -4.67
CA ASN A 90 -10.56 0.34 -3.46
C ASN A 90 -9.37 -0.06 -2.57
N PRO A 91 -8.54 0.89 -2.12
CA PRO A 91 -7.34 0.55 -1.35
C PRO A 91 -7.63 -0.14 -0.02
N ALA A 92 -8.67 0.28 0.70
CA ALA A 92 -9.00 -0.37 1.96
C ALA A 92 -9.45 -1.81 1.74
N GLN A 93 -10.28 -2.04 0.74
CA GLN A 93 -10.74 -3.40 0.42
C GLN A 93 -9.58 -4.28 -0.04
N ALA A 94 -8.66 -3.74 -0.83
CA ALA A 94 -7.48 -4.49 -1.27
C ALA A 94 -6.66 -4.97 -0.08
N LEU A 95 -6.44 -4.08 0.90
CA LEU A 95 -5.71 -4.44 2.10
C LEU A 95 -6.46 -5.48 2.93
N LEU A 96 -7.77 -5.32 3.08
CA LEU A 96 -8.58 -6.29 3.83
C LEU A 96 -8.55 -7.67 3.18
N ASP A 97 -8.61 -7.73 1.86
CA ASP A 97 -8.54 -8.99 1.15
C ASP A 97 -7.20 -9.68 1.33
N ARG A 98 -6.10 -8.91 1.26
CA ARG A 98 -4.76 -9.45 1.46
C ARG A 98 -4.47 -9.77 2.93
N ALA A 99 -5.21 -9.16 3.86
CA ALA A 99 -5.05 -9.41 5.28
C ALA A 99 -5.52 -10.80 5.71
N LYS A 100 -6.34 -11.44 4.92
CA LYS A 100 -6.82 -12.79 5.22
C LYS A 100 -5.63 -13.75 5.24
N GLY A 101 -5.40 -14.39 6.38
CA GLY A 101 -4.27 -15.28 6.57
C GLY A 101 -2.94 -14.59 6.85
N ALA A 102 -2.91 -13.26 6.89
CA ALA A 102 -1.71 -12.52 7.27
C ALA A 102 -1.58 -12.48 8.79
N ASP A 103 -0.37 -12.27 9.27
CA ASP A 103 -0.11 -12.15 10.70
C ASP A 103 -0.21 -10.72 11.18
N LEU A 104 -0.08 -9.76 10.27
CA LEU A 104 -0.07 -8.34 10.60
C LEU A 104 -0.36 -7.52 9.35
N VAL A 105 -1.12 -6.45 9.52
CA VAL A 105 -1.30 -5.42 8.50
C VAL A 105 -0.70 -4.13 9.04
N VAL A 106 0.08 -3.43 8.23
CA VAL A 106 0.71 -2.17 8.59
C VAL A 106 0.23 -1.08 7.65
N VAL A 107 -0.22 0.01 8.20
CA VAL A 107 -0.66 1.18 7.42
C VAL A 107 -0.07 2.44 8.02
N GLY A 108 0.16 3.44 7.19
CA GLY A 108 0.46 4.77 7.67
C GLY A 108 -0.78 5.43 8.21
N ALA A 109 -0.62 6.37 9.11
CA ALA A 109 -1.75 7.06 9.72
C ALA A 109 -2.48 7.97 8.73
N ARG A 110 -1.78 8.44 7.68
CA ARG A 110 -2.32 9.36 6.69
C ARG A 110 -2.02 8.88 5.27
N GLY A 111 -2.82 9.35 4.31
CA GLY A 111 -2.54 9.11 2.90
C GLY A 111 -2.16 10.41 2.20
N HIS A 112 -2.51 10.50 0.92
CA HIS A 112 -2.20 11.67 0.10
C HIS A 112 -3.00 12.92 0.47
N THR A 113 -4.09 12.77 1.23
CA THR A 113 -5.02 13.87 1.47
C THR A 113 -4.54 14.90 2.49
N GLY A 114 -3.43 14.64 3.17
CA GLY A 114 -2.87 15.61 4.11
C GLY A 114 -3.71 15.89 5.33
N LEU A 115 -4.39 14.89 5.85
CA LEU A 115 -5.23 15.03 7.04
C LEU A 115 -4.40 15.47 8.25
N LYS A 116 -5.06 16.09 9.22
CA LYS A 116 -4.41 16.52 10.45
C LYS A 116 -3.82 15.33 11.19
N ALA A 117 -2.72 15.56 11.89
CA ALA A 117 -1.97 14.49 12.56
C ALA A 117 -2.78 13.74 13.63
N THR A 118 -3.85 14.35 14.15
CA THR A 118 -4.68 13.72 15.16
C THR A 118 -5.75 12.78 14.59
N LEU A 119 -5.93 12.78 13.27
CA LEU A 119 -6.96 11.98 12.61
C LEU A 119 -6.30 10.90 11.77
N LEU A 120 -6.94 9.74 11.71
CA LEU A 120 -6.51 8.68 10.80
C LEU A 120 -7.09 8.94 9.41
N GLY A 121 -6.34 8.56 8.38
CA GLY A 121 -6.84 8.58 7.03
C GLY A 121 -7.97 7.57 6.84
N SER A 122 -8.73 7.72 5.76
CA SER A 122 -9.87 6.86 5.50
C SER A 122 -9.48 5.38 5.37
N VAL A 123 -8.36 5.11 4.70
CA VAL A 123 -7.90 3.74 4.52
C VAL A 123 -7.47 3.13 5.85
N SER A 124 -6.65 3.85 6.63
CA SER A 124 -6.17 3.33 7.91
C SER A 124 -7.30 3.13 8.90
N LEU A 125 -8.27 4.03 8.92
CA LEU A 125 -9.42 3.89 9.81
C LEU A 125 -10.27 2.66 9.43
N HIS A 126 -10.56 2.50 8.14
CA HIS A 126 -11.38 1.39 7.68
C HIS A 126 -10.68 0.04 7.93
N VAL A 127 -9.39 -0.02 7.68
CA VAL A 127 -8.60 -1.24 7.91
C VAL A 127 -8.55 -1.60 9.39
N THR A 128 -8.33 -0.60 10.27
CA THR A 128 -8.32 -0.87 11.72
C THR A 128 -9.64 -1.41 12.22
N GLN A 129 -10.74 -0.98 11.64
CA GLN A 129 -12.07 -1.41 12.09
C GLN A 129 -12.46 -2.80 11.57
N HIS A 130 -11.89 -3.24 10.46
CA HIS A 130 -12.39 -4.44 9.77
C HIS A 130 -11.36 -5.52 9.51
N ALA A 131 -10.09 -5.31 9.80
CA ALA A 131 -9.05 -6.30 9.50
C ALA A 131 -9.26 -7.59 10.31
N PRO A 132 -9.02 -8.76 9.69
CA PRO A 132 -9.15 -10.04 10.39
C PRO A 132 -7.91 -10.42 11.20
N CYS A 133 -6.92 -9.54 11.27
CA CYS A 133 -5.67 -9.76 11.99
C CYS A 133 -5.23 -8.47 12.68
N PRO A 134 -4.18 -8.52 13.52
CA PRO A 134 -3.65 -7.30 14.14
C PRO A 134 -3.25 -6.25 13.11
N VAL A 135 -3.42 -4.99 13.48
CA VAL A 135 -3.09 -3.85 12.62
C VAL A 135 -2.16 -2.92 13.39
N THR A 136 -1.07 -2.53 12.75
CA THR A 136 -0.21 -1.47 13.25
C THR A 136 -0.44 -0.23 12.41
N VAL A 137 -0.70 0.88 13.06
CA VAL A 137 -0.80 2.19 12.42
C VAL A 137 0.46 2.96 12.75
N VAL A 138 1.24 3.30 11.73
CA VAL A 138 2.50 4.01 11.92
C VAL A 138 2.21 5.50 11.83
N ARG A 139 2.44 6.19 12.92
CA ARG A 139 2.20 7.64 13.01
C ARG A 139 3.50 8.39 12.67
N ASP A 140 3.32 9.64 12.30
CA ASP A 140 4.47 10.51 11.98
C ASP A 140 5.34 10.79 13.18
#